data_ab864f5586476a6ff1ee432cd10d2b4c
#
_entry.id   ab864f5586476a6ff1ee432cd10d2b4c
#
_cell.length_a   1.000
_cell.length_b   1.000
_cell.length_c   1.000
_cell.angle_alpha   90.00
_cell.angle_beta   90.00
_cell.angle_gamma   90.00
#
_symmetry.space_group_name_H-M   'P 1'
#
loop_
_entity.id
_entity.type
_entity.pdbx_description
1 polymer ?
#
loop_
_entity_poly.entity_id
_entity_poly.type
_entity_poly.pdbx_seq_one_letter_code
_entity_poly.pdbx_strand_id
1 'polypeptide(L)'
;MAFEGSYTWQLRQLVGDRLLLMPGAQVVVVDEQERVLFQQRTDSGLWDLPAGAAEPGMSFRETAAQELLEESGLRVDPDDLTQFGSLSEAALHTITYPNGDRLQCFAMLFEARQWTGELIPGDDEVIQAGFFGPDDLPAPLQPQTEVVWDMYAAYRATGLFQGR
;
A
#
# COMPACT_ATOMS: atom_id res chain seq x y z
N MET A 1 2.84 -6.64 -11.06
CA MET A 1 2.52 -6.48 -12.52
C MET A 1 1.19 -5.76 -12.61
N ALA A 2 1.00 -4.87 -13.60
CA ALA A 2 -0.29 -4.18 -13.71
C ALA A 2 -1.41 -5.16 -14.05
N PHE A 3 -2.54 -5.05 -13.36
CA PHE A 3 -3.75 -5.85 -13.60
C PHE A 3 -4.28 -5.61 -15.00
N GLU A 4 -4.71 -6.65 -15.71
CA GLU A 4 -5.36 -6.51 -17.01
C GLU A 4 -6.64 -5.68 -16.86
N GLY A 5 -6.73 -4.59 -17.64
CA GLY A 5 -7.83 -3.64 -17.60
C GLY A 5 -7.59 -2.41 -16.72
N SER A 6 -6.61 -2.42 -15.81
CA SER A 6 -6.25 -1.23 -15.04
C SER A 6 -5.68 -0.10 -15.92
N TYR A 7 -5.74 1.12 -15.43
CA TYR A 7 -5.16 2.27 -16.15
C TYR A 7 -3.67 2.09 -16.43
N THR A 8 -2.91 1.59 -15.47
CA THR A 8 -1.48 1.29 -15.66
C THR A 8 -1.26 0.25 -16.75
N TRP A 9 -2.09 -0.80 -16.81
CA TRP A 9 -2.03 -1.80 -17.87
C TRP A 9 -2.34 -1.19 -19.25
N GLN A 10 -3.37 -0.33 -19.33
CA GLN A 10 -3.72 0.38 -20.57
C GLN A 10 -2.56 1.27 -21.06
N LEU A 11 -1.92 2.00 -20.15
CA LEU A 11 -0.73 2.80 -20.48
C LEU A 11 0.40 1.93 -21.00
N ARG A 12 0.65 0.75 -20.40
CA ARG A 12 1.67 -0.20 -20.86
C ARG A 12 1.48 -0.63 -22.30
N GLN A 13 0.23 -0.84 -22.75
CA GLN A 13 -0.06 -1.18 -24.14
C GLN A 13 0.39 -0.07 -25.12
N LEU A 14 0.45 1.18 -24.67
CA LEU A 14 0.81 2.33 -25.48
C LEU A 14 2.32 2.67 -25.45
N VAL A 15 2.95 2.52 -24.28
CA VAL A 15 4.32 3.03 -24.04
C VAL A 15 5.38 1.94 -23.85
N GLY A 16 4.95 0.67 -23.78
CA GLY A 16 5.87 -0.46 -23.60
C GLY A 16 6.54 -0.45 -22.22
N ASP A 17 7.83 -0.74 -22.16
CA ASP A 17 8.65 -0.90 -20.96
C ASP A 17 9.21 0.42 -20.37
N ARG A 18 8.79 1.56 -20.86
CA ARG A 18 9.21 2.86 -20.34
C ARG A 18 8.86 2.99 -18.87
N LEU A 19 9.71 3.68 -18.10
CA LEU A 19 9.40 4.06 -16.74
C LEU A 19 8.10 4.89 -16.71
N LEU A 20 7.11 4.42 -15.95
CA LEU A 20 5.88 5.16 -15.68
C LEU A 20 5.93 5.78 -14.28
N LEU A 21 5.35 6.96 -14.14
CA LEU A 21 5.05 7.56 -12.83
C LEU A 21 3.66 7.10 -12.41
N MET A 22 3.56 6.53 -11.21
CA MET A 22 2.32 5.94 -10.72
C MET A 22 1.90 6.62 -9.40
N PRO A 23 0.84 7.42 -9.41
CA PRO A 23 0.20 7.85 -8.18
C PRO A 23 -0.49 6.66 -7.51
N GLY A 24 -0.46 6.61 -6.19
CA GLY A 24 -1.08 5.54 -5.43
C GLY A 24 -1.26 5.89 -3.96
N ALA A 25 -1.81 4.95 -3.21
CA ALA A 25 -2.00 5.09 -1.79
C ALA A 25 -1.60 3.81 -1.06
N GLN A 26 -1.19 3.96 0.19
CA GLN A 26 -0.89 2.86 1.09
C GLN A 26 -1.52 3.13 2.46
N VAL A 27 -2.01 2.09 3.13
CA VAL A 27 -2.73 2.26 4.39
C VAL A 27 -2.16 1.38 5.50
N VAL A 28 -1.88 2.00 6.65
CA VAL A 28 -1.55 1.34 7.92
C VAL A 28 -2.87 1.16 8.67
N VAL A 29 -3.37 -0.06 8.74
CA VAL A 29 -4.61 -0.40 9.43
C VAL A 29 -4.27 -0.87 10.84
N VAL A 30 -4.83 -0.21 11.85
CA VAL A 30 -4.51 -0.44 13.26
C VAL A 30 -5.73 -0.97 13.98
N ASP A 31 -5.57 -2.04 14.75
CA ASP A 31 -6.64 -2.60 15.56
C ASP A 31 -6.67 -2.00 16.99
N GLU A 32 -7.65 -2.43 17.79
CA GLU A 32 -7.82 -1.99 19.18
C GLU A 32 -6.66 -2.38 20.12
N GLN A 33 -5.84 -3.36 19.71
CA GLN A 33 -4.65 -3.80 20.43
C GLN A 33 -3.35 -3.15 19.93
N GLU A 34 -3.47 -2.09 19.12
CA GLU A 34 -2.33 -1.39 18.48
C GLU A 34 -1.49 -2.30 17.56
N ARG A 35 -2.07 -3.40 17.04
CA ARG A 35 -1.45 -4.24 16.03
C ARG A 35 -1.76 -3.70 14.64
N VAL A 36 -0.88 -3.92 13.69
CA VAL A 36 -0.98 -3.46 12.31
C VAL A 36 -1.21 -4.61 11.36
N LEU A 37 -2.11 -4.40 10.39
CA LEU A 37 -2.36 -5.34 9.31
C LEU A 37 -1.18 -5.37 8.35
N PHE A 38 -0.64 -6.56 8.14
CA PHE A 38 0.27 -6.87 7.04
C PHE A 38 -0.30 -8.00 6.20
N GLN A 39 0.09 -8.01 4.94
CA GLN A 39 -0.30 -9.02 3.97
C GLN A 39 0.92 -9.57 3.24
N GLN A 40 0.94 -10.87 2.96
CA GLN A 40 2.02 -11.50 2.20
C GLN A 40 1.63 -11.56 0.73
N ARG A 41 2.42 -10.94 -0.12
CA ARG A 41 2.16 -10.82 -1.56
C ARG A 41 2.44 -12.12 -2.31
N THR A 42 1.60 -12.46 -3.29
CA THR A 42 1.77 -13.63 -4.15
C THR A 42 2.94 -13.48 -5.12
N ASP A 43 3.22 -12.26 -5.60
CA ASP A 43 4.24 -11.99 -6.62
C ASP A 43 5.67 -12.03 -6.09
N SER A 44 5.90 -11.66 -4.83
CA SER A 44 7.24 -11.57 -4.21
C SER A 44 7.41 -12.51 -3.02
N GLY A 45 6.33 -12.95 -2.39
CA GLY A 45 6.36 -13.68 -1.13
C GLY A 45 6.75 -12.81 0.08
N LEU A 46 6.95 -11.51 -0.13
CA LEU A 46 7.30 -10.56 0.93
C LEU A 46 6.04 -10.00 1.60
N TRP A 47 6.20 -9.54 2.83
CA TRP A 47 5.13 -8.88 3.57
C TRP A 47 5.07 -7.39 3.25
N ASP A 48 3.87 -6.88 3.09
CA ASP A 48 3.59 -5.49 2.72
C ASP A 48 2.37 -4.96 3.48
N LEU A 49 2.15 -3.67 3.41
CA LEU A 49 0.92 -3.01 3.83
C LEU A 49 -0.04 -2.92 2.63
N PRO A 50 -1.37 -2.92 2.83
CA PRO A 50 -2.32 -2.71 1.74
C PRO A 50 -2.01 -1.45 0.94
N ALA A 51 -1.89 -1.58 -0.38
CA ALA A 51 -1.46 -0.50 -1.26
C ALA A 51 -1.76 -0.76 -2.73
N GLY A 52 -2.10 0.30 -3.46
CA GLY A 52 -2.23 0.19 -4.90
C GLY A 52 -2.24 1.51 -5.66
N ALA A 53 -2.43 1.39 -6.96
CA ALA A 53 -2.41 2.48 -7.91
C ALA A 53 -3.75 3.21 -7.97
N ALA A 54 -3.70 4.55 -8.04
CA ALA A 54 -4.91 5.32 -8.26
C ALA A 54 -5.44 5.12 -9.69
N GLU A 55 -6.73 4.85 -9.79
CA GLU A 55 -7.45 4.82 -11.05
C GLU A 55 -8.02 6.22 -11.40
N PRO A 56 -8.24 6.53 -12.70
CA PRO A 56 -8.79 7.80 -13.12
C PRO A 56 -10.09 8.16 -12.42
N GLY A 57 -10.14 9.34 -11.84
CA GLY A 57 -11.32 9.85 -11.12
C GLY A 57 -11.29 9.61 -9.61
N MET A 58 -10.34 8.83 -9.11
CA MET A 58 -10.21 8.55 -7.67
C MET A 58 -9.26 9.53 -6.98
N SER A 59 -9.61 9.92 -5.77
CA SER A 59 -8.71 10.56 -4.83
C SER A 59 -7.79 9.54 -4.16
N PHE A 60 -6.70 9.98 -3.52
CA PHE A 60 -5.84 9.08 -2.73
C PHE A 60 -6.57 8.38 -1.59
N ARG A 61 -7.57 9.02 -0.97
CA ARG A 61 -8.38 8.41 0.10
C ARG A 61 -9.27 7.29 -0.44
N GLU A 62 -9.92 7.52 -1.56
CA GLU A 62 -10.74 6.51 -2.23
C GLU A 62 -9.88 5.34 -2.71
N THR A 63 -8.69 5.62 -3.26
CA THR A 63 -7.72 4.58 -3.63
C THR A 63 -7.34 3.73 -2.41
N ALA A 64 -6.95 4.34 -1.28
CA ALA A 64 -6.58 3.62 -0.07
C ALA A 64 -7.72 2.73 0.46
N ALA A 65 -8.95 3.25 0.46
CA ALA A 65 -10.13 2.51 0.93
C ALA A 65 -10.49 1.34 0.00
N GLN A 66 -10.36 1.54 -1.32
CA GLN A 66 -10.63 0.51 -2.30
C GLN A 66 -9.59 -0.60 -2.25
N GLU A 67 -8.30 -0.28 -2.24
CA GLU A 67 -7.22 -1.27 -2.14
C GLU A 67 -7.31 -2.09 -0.86
N LEU A 68 -7.60 -1.43 0.28
CA LEU A 68 -7.84 -2.14 1.53
C LEU A 68 -8.97 -3.16 1.41
N LEU A 69 -10.07 -2.77 0.76
CA LEU A 69 -11.21 -3.66 0.56
C LEU A 69 -10.85 -4.85 -0.36
N GLU A 70 -10.19 -4.58 -1.48
CA GLU A 70 -9.84 -5.59 -2.49
C GLU A 70 -8.82 -6.60 -1.95
N GLU A 71 -7.80 -6.13 -1.24
CA GLU A 71 -6.71 -6.98 -0.74
C GLU A 71 -7.01 -7.68 0.59
N SER A 72 -7.90 -7.13 1.43
CA SER A 72 -8.13 -7.66 2.78
C SER A 72 -9.58 -7.92 3.18
N GLY A 73 -10.56 -7.47 2.39
CA GLY A 73 -11.98 -7.52 2.77
C GLY A 73 -12.42 -6.48 3.80
N LEU A 74 -11.48 -5.71 4.37
CA LEU A 74 -11.79 -4.67 5.35
C LEU A 74 -12.28 -3.40 4.66
N ARG A 75 -13.20 -2.68 5.32
CA ARG A 75 -13.82 -1.46 4.82
C ARG A 75 -13.54 -0.28 5.74
N VAL A 76 -13.12 0.82 5.18
CA VAL A 76 -12.94 2.11 5.85
C VAL A 76 -13.73 3.18 5.09
N ASP A 77 -14.31 4.13 5.81
CA ASP A 77 -14.80 5.35 5.15
C ASP A 77 -13.58 6.20 4.75
N PRO A 78 -13.45 6.64 3.49
CA PRO A 78 -12.34 7.50 3.09
C PRO A 78 -12.15 8.74 3.96
N ASP A 79 -13.21 9.27 4.55
CA ASP A 79 -13.15 10.44 5.43
C ASP A 79 -12.56 10.12 6.81
N ASP A 80 -12.59 8.86 7.26
CA ASP A 80 -11.99 8.40 8.51
C ASP A 80 -10.49 8.12 8.39
N LEU A 81 -9.92 8.15 7.18
CA LEU A 81 -8.49 7.97 6.96
C LEU A 81 -7.69 9.20 7.43
N THR A 82 -6.65 8.98 8.24
CA THR A 82 -5.72 10.03 8.65
C THR A 82 -4.47 10.00 7.79
N GLN A 83 -4.22 11.06 7.04
CA GLN A 83 -3.03 11.19 6.22
C GLN A 83 -1.81 11.50 7.09
N PHE A 84 -0.80 10.63 7.08
CA PHE A 84 0.39 10.79 7.91
C PHE A 84 1.68 11.04 7.14
N GLY A 85 1.72 10.76 5.84
CA GLY A 85 2.94 10.94 5.07
C GLY A 85 2.76 10.79 3.57
N SER A 86 3.88 10.94 2.85
CA SER A 86 4.01 10.62 1.43
C SER A 86 5.40 10.03 1.14
N LEU A 87 5.46 9.04 0.26
CA LEU A 87 6.70 8.44 -0.21
C LEU A 87 6.80 8.56 -1.73
N SER A 88 7.79 9.31 -2.22
CA SER A 88 8.01 9.57 -3.65
C SER A 88 9.49 9.52 -4.07
N GLU A 89 10.40 9.30 -3.12
CA GLU A 89 11.83 9.24 -3.38
C GLU A 89 12.15 8.09 -4.35
N ALA A 90 12.65 8.43 -5.54
CA ALA A 90 12.84 7.46 -6.63
C ALA A 90 13.74 6.28 -6.24
N ALA A 91 14.76 6.52 -5.41
CA ALA A 91 15.68 5.48 -4.95
C ALA A 91 15.01 4.45 -4.03
N LEU A 92 13.93 4.83 -3.35
CA LEU A 92 13.19 4.00 -2.41
C LEU A 92 11.91 3.42 -3.02
N HIS A 93 11.28 4.11 -3.97
CA HIS A 93 9.95 3.76 -4.45
C HIS A 93 9.89 3.58 -5.99
N THR A 94 10.97 3.06 -6.58
CA THR A 94 10.95 2.56 -7.97
C THR A 94 10.92 1.04 -7.94
N ILE A 95 9.82 0.47 -8.43
CA ILE A 95 9.60 -0.97 -8.51
C ILE A 95 10.00 -1.45 -9.90
N THR A 96 10.78 -2.52 -9.95
CA THR A 96 11.08 -3.24 -11.19
C THR A 96 10.46 -4.63 -11.10
N TYR A 97 9.55 -4.93 -12.01
CA TYR A 97 8.89 -6.23 -12.10
C TYR A 97 9.74 -7.26 -12.84
N PRO A 98 9.48 -8.58 -12.64
CA PRO A 98 10.23 -9.65 -13.33
C PRO A 98 10.17 -9.59 -14.86
N ASN A 99 9.12 -9.02 -15.44
CA ASN A 99 8.96 -8.81 -16.89
C ASN A 99 9.75 -7.59 -17.43
N GLY A 100 10.47 -6.87 -16.55
CA GLY A 100 11.25 -5.68 -16.89
C GLY A 100 10.49 -4.35 -16.82
N ASP A 101 9.20 -4.36 -16.53
CA ASP A 101 8.41 -3.15 -16.30
C ASP A 101 8.92 -2.38 -15.09
N ARG A 102 8.92 -1.05 -15.21
CA ARG A 102 9.34 -0.17 -14.12
C ARG A 102 8.28 0.87 -13.81
N LEU A 103 8.01 1.04 -12.52
CA LEU A 103 7.11 2.06 -11.99
C LEU A 103 7.83 2.87 -10.92
N GLN A 104 7.84 4.18 -11.02
CA GLN A 104 8.18 5.07 -9.91
C GLN A 104 6.88 5.49 -9.24
N CYS A 105 6.71 5.06 -8.01
CA CYS A 105 5.48 5.28 -7.25
C CYS A 105 5.54 6.60 -6.47
N PHE A 106 4.40 7.27 -6.40
CA PHE A 106 4.14 8.47 -5.61
C PHE A 106 2.96 8.14 -4.70
N ALA A 107 3.25 7.61 -3.53
CA ALA A 107 2.22 7.13 -2.63
C ALA A 107 1.88 8.15 -1.54
N MET A 108 0.58 8.32 -1.32
CA MET A 108 0.05 8.97 -0.12
C MET A 108 -0.16 7.90 0.95
N LEU A 109 0.29 8.19 2.18
CA LEU A 109 0.28 7.25 3.30
C LEU A 109 -0.82 7.62 4.30
N PHE A 110 -1.67 6.64 4.61
CA PHE A 110 -2.81 6.80 5.51
C PHE A 110 -2.76 5.85 6.71
N GLU A 111 -3.30 6.30 7.84
CA GLU A 111 -3.65 5.48 8.99
C GLU A 111 -5.16 5.26 9.01
N ALA A 112 -5.60 4.01 9.22
CA ALA A 112 -7.00 3.63 9.43
C ALA A 112 -7.14 3.00 10.83
N ARG A 113 -7.95 3.64 11.70
CA ARG A 113 -8.26 3.15 13.06
C ARG A 113 -9.73 2.80 13.25
N GLN A 114 -10.58 3.21 12.31
CA GLN A 114 -12.00 2.87 12.27
C GLN A 114 -12.25 2.10 10.98
N TRP A 115 -12.57 0.84 11.11
CA TRP A 115 -12.83 -0.05 9.98
C TRP A 115 -13.82 -1.14 10.37
N THR A 116 -14.42 -1.79 9.37
CA THR A 116 -15.39 -2.86 9.53
C THR A 116 -15.09 -4.00 8.55
N GLY A 117 -15.82 -5.10 8.67
CA GLY A 117 -15.65 -6.27 7.81
C GLY A 117 -14.87 -7.39 8.49
N GLU A 118 -14.65 -8.45 7.74
CA GLU A 118 -13.84 -9.58 8.15
C GLU A 118 -12.56 -9.62 7.32
N LEU A 119 -11.45 -10.01 7.94
CA LEU A 119 -10.18 -10.16 7.24
C LEU A 119 -10.25 -11.40 6.33
N ILE A 120 -10.40 -11.14 5.05
CA ILE A 120 -10.44 -12.15 4.00
C ILE A 120 -9.41 -11.72 2.95
N PRO A 121 -8.22 -12.34 2.91
CA PRO A 121 -7.21 -12.01 1.91
C PRO A 121 -7.76 -12.13 0.49
N GLY A 122 -7.45 -11.15 -0.37
CA GLY A 122 -7.84 -11.17 -1.78
C GLY A 122 -7.20 -12.36 -2.52
N ASP A 123 -7.98 -13.08 -3.32
CA ASP A 123 -7.62 -14.40 -3.85
C ASP A 123 -6.37 -14.42 -4.74
N ASP A 124 -6.09 -13.35 -5.48
CA ASP A 124 -5.06 -13.36 -6.53
C ASP A 124 -3.75 -12.68 -6.13
N GLU A 125 -3.78 -11.73 -5.18
CA GLU A 125 -2.63 -10.89 -4.83
C GLU A 125 -2.03 -11.19 -3.46
N VAL A 126 -2.82 -11.78 -2.56
CA VAL A 126 -2.47 -11.97 -1.15
C VAL A 126 -2.51 -13.43 -0.76
N ILE A 127 -1.36 -13.99 -0.34
CA ILE A 127 -1.26 -15.37 0.15
C ILE A 127 -1.95 -15.50 1.51
N GLN A 128 -1.66 -14.55 2.40
CA GLN A 128 -2.21 -14.47 3.75
C GLN A 128 -2.11 -13.05 4.29
N ALA A 129 -2.92 -12.72 5.26
CA ALA A 129 -2.90 -11.45 5.98
C ALA A 129 -3.15 -11.65 7.46
N GLY A 130 -2.67 -10.72 8.29
CA GLY A 130 -2.85 -10.77 9.73
C GLY A 130 -2.42 -9.50 10.43
N PHE A 131 -2.86 -9.34 11.69
CA PHE A 131 -2.48 -8.24 12.53
C PHE A 131 -1.27 -8.62 13.40
N PHE A 132 -0.21 -7.80 13.34
CA PHE A 132 1.07 -8.02 14.02
C PHE A 132 1.39 -6.87 14.98
N GLY A 133 1.92 -7.20 16.14
CA GLY A 133 2.38 -6.20 17.10
C GLY A 133 3.65 -5.48 16.61
N PRO A 134 3.93 -4.27 17.11
CA PRO A 134 5.09 -3.50 16.67
C PRO A 134 6.44 -4.19 16.98
N ASP A 135 6.47 -5.08 17.97
CA ASP A 135 7.65 -5.83 18.37
C ASP A 135 7.73 -7.22 17.71
N ASP A 136 6.72 -7.61 16.93
CA ASP A 136 6.61 -8.94 16.31
C ASP A 136 6.14 -8.81 14.85
N LEU A 137 6.85 -7.99 14.09
CA LEU A 137 6.54 -7.77 12.67
C LEU A 137 6.80 -9.04 11.84
N PRO A 138 5.99 -9.30 10.82
CA PRO A 138 6.24 -10.42 9.93
C PRO A 138 7.51 -10.19 9.09
N ALA A 139 8.12 -11.26 8.64
CA ALA A 139 9.37 -11.17 7.87
C ALA A 139 9.40 -12.19 6.72
N PRO A 140 10.10 -11.88 5.63
CA PRO A 140 10.73 -10.58 5.32
C PRO A 140 9.73 -9.54 4.83
N LEU A 141 9.96 -8.26 5.14
CA LEU A 141 9.18 -7.14 4.63
C LEU A 141 9.62 -6.74 3.22
N GLN A 142 8.73 -6.14 2.45
CA GLN A 142 9.10 -5.37 1.27
C GLN A 142 9.99 -4.19 1.67
N PRO A 143 11.07 -3.87 0.92
CA PRO A 143 11.98 -2.76 1.28
C PRO A 143 11.26 -1.42 1.46
N GLN A 144 10.24 -1.14 0.64
CA GLN A 144 9.44 0.07 0.75
C GLN A 144 8.60 0.10 2.03
N THR A 145 8.11 -1.07 2.45
CA THR A 145 7.33 -1.22 3.67
C THR A 145 8.17 -0.95 4.92
N GLU A 146 9.44 -1.33 4.93
CA GLU A 146 10.36 -0.97 6.02
C GLU A 146 10.48 0.56 6.15
N VAL A 147 10.60 1.27 5.02
CA VAL A 147 10.67 2.73 5.00
C VAL A 147 9.36 3.35 5.51
N VAL A 148 8.22 2.86 5.04
CA VAL A 148 6.90 3.35 5.49
C VAL A 148 6.68 3.07 6.97
N TRP A 149 7.15 1.93 7.47
CA TRP A 149 7.08 1.60 8.89
C TRP A 149 7.88 2.58 9.75
N ASP A 150 9.10 2.92 9.36
CA ASP A 150 9.93 3.93 10.03
C ASP A 150 9.26 5.31 10.01
N MET A 151 8.66 5.71 8.87
CA MET A 151 7.90 6.95 8.74
C MET A 151 6.67 6.94 9.64
N TYR A 152 5.96 5.82 9.74
CA TYR A 152 4.81 5.67 10.62
C TYR A 152 5.22 5.78 12.10
N ALA A 153 6.29 5.12 12.50
CA ALA A 153 6.84 5.23 13.86
C ALA A 153 7.20 6.69 14.22
N ALA A 154 7.84 7.41 13.29
CA ALA A 154 8.16 8.83 13.45
C ALA A 154 6.89 9.70 13.56
N TYR A 155 5.87 9.45 12.75
CA TYR A 155 4.57 10.11 12.86
C TYR A 155 3.93 9.85 14.21
N ARG A 156 3.89 8.60 14.69
CA ARG A 156 3.31 8.26 15.99
C ARG A 156 4.04 8.93 17.14
N ALA A 157 5.34 9.12 17.04
CA ALA A 157 6.15 9.79 18.08
C ALA A 157 5.99 11.32 18.09
N THR A 158 5.73 11.93 16.94
CA THR A 158 5.80 13.40 16.79
C THR A 158 4.46 14.06 16.45
N GLY A 159 3.52 13.32 15.87
CA GLY A 159 2.30 13.85 15.26
C GLY A 159 2.52 14.65 13.98
N LEU A 160 3.75 14.70 13.46
CA LEU A 160 4.08 15.47 12.27
C LEU A 160 4.00 14.63 11.01
N PHE A 161 3.51 15.24 9.93
CA PHE A 161 3.50 14.64 8.60
C PHE A 161 4.91 14.24 8.15
N GLN A 162 5.06 13.05 7.59
CA GLN A 162 6.33 12.49 7.13
C GLN A 162 6.40 12.54 5.60
N GLY A 163 7.45 13.12 5.02
CA GLY A 163 7.65 13.20 3.57
C GLY A 163 9.01 12.66 3.15
N ARG A 164 9.00 11.77 2.16
CA ARG A 164 10.23 11.27 1.50
C ARG A 164 10.04 11.09 0.01
#